data_d2aaad23660732227c242c32fbd78345
#
_entry.id   d2aaad23660732227c242c32fbd78345
#
_cell.length_a   1.000
_cell.length_b   1.000
_cell.length_c   1.000
_cell.angle_alpha   90.00
_cell.angle_beta   90.00
_cell.angle_gamma   90.00
#
_symmetry.space_group_name_H-M   'P 1'
#
loop_
_entity.id
_entity.type
_entity.pdbx_description
1 polymer ?
#
loop_
_entity_poly.entity_id
_entity_poly.type
_entity_poly.pdbx_seq_one_letter_code
_entity_poly.pdbx_strand_id
1 'polypeptide(L)'
;LLLLITIYSSIAAGCLQAQQNDEPWITFTPEQSVSNGLHVVLISGDEEYRSEEALPMLAKILTTHHGFKTTVLFSTDPETGEINPDNQNHIVGMENLQSADLAIIFLRFRELPDSEMRYFDEFLKAGKPLIGLRTSTHAFAYQKNPESPYAKYSWNNNEPGWQGGFGRQILGETWVDHHGDHGTEGTRGLVDGIMERMNHPVIRGVSDIWGPTDVYGTRVLEGDPEVLLWGQSTAGMTPDAPVNWEKSIMPVAWTKSYQVEGGSEGQVFATTMGSSVDFESEDLRRLIVNATYWLLGKGSEIDGTESVEIVGDYEPTMFGFGDYVKGKYPSDYK
;
A
#
# COMPACT_ATOMS: atom_id res chain seq x y z
N LEU A 1 -11.82 47.56 -67.76
CA LEU A 1 -12.45 46.51 -66.92
C LEU A 1 -11.35 45.85 -66.05
N LEU A 2 -11.19 46.36 -64.81
CA LEU A 2 -10.22 45.80 -63.84
C LEU A 2 -10.90 44.68 -63.05
N LEU A 3 -10.34 43.51 -63.10
CA LEU A 3 -10.77 42.33 -62.25
C LEU A 3 -9.95 42.33 -60.98
N LEU A 4 -10.59 42.59 -59.84
CA LEU A 4 -10.00 42.40 -58.51
C LEU A 4 -10.14 40.92 -58.10
N ILE A 5 -9.02 40.26 -57.98
CA ILE A 5 -8.98 38.91 -57.42
C ILE A 5 -8.70 39.06 -55.92
N THR A 6 -9.69 38.75 -55.08
CA THR A 6 -9.55 38.65 -53.58
C THR A 6 -9.07 37.28 -53.22
N ILE A 7 -7.85 37.17 -52.68
CA ILE A 7 -7.30 35.93 -52.15
C ILE A 7 -7.74 35.84 -50.69
N TYR A 8 -8.59 34.88 -50.37
CA TYR A 8 -8.91 34.49 -48.97
C TYR A 8 -7.81 33.56 -48.47
N SER A 9 -7.00 34.07 -47.56
CA SER A 9 -6.06 33.22 -46.78
C SER A 9 -6.80 32.63 -45.60
N SER A 10 -7.14 31.35 -45.68
CA SER A 10 -7.64 30.58 -44.53
C SER A 10 -6.47 30.27 -43.61
N ILE A 11 -6.38 30.94 -42.46
CA ILE A 11 -5.49 30.58 -41.37
C ILE A 11 -6.16 29.43 -40.65
N ALA A 12 -5.69 28.21 -40.88
CA ALA A 12 -6.02 27.07 -40.05
C ALA A 12 -5.30 27.24 -38.71
N ALA A 13 -6.04 27.65 -37.68
CA ALA A 13 -5.57 27.58 -36.31
C ALA A 13 -5.52 26.09 -35.90
N GLY A 14 -4.37 25.49 -36.06
CA GLY A 14 -4.09 24.19 -35.48
C GLY A 14 -4.11 24.34 -33.95
N CYS A 15 -5.15 23.83 -33.28
CA CYS A 15 -5.10 23.55 -31.87
C CYS A 15 -3.99 22.52 -31.67
N LEU A 16 -2.82 22.97 -31.23
CA LEU A 16 -1.87 22.13 -30.53
C LEU A 16 -2.55 21.73 -29.21
N GLN A 17 -3.25 20.60 -29.22
CA GLN A 17 -3.47 19.88 -27.97
C GLN A 17 -2.08 19.53 -27.45
N ALA A 18 -1.68 20.20 -26.37
CA ALA A 18 -0.57 19.73 -25.57
C ALA A 18 -0.90 18.26 -25.19
N GLN A 19 -0.15 17.32 -25.75
CA GLN A 19 -0.13 15.96 -25.18
C GLN A 19 0.29 16.15 -23.73
N GLN A 20 -0.67 16.06 -22.84
CA GLN A 20 -0.40 15.85 -21.43
C GLN A 20 0.35 14.53 -21.41
N ASN A 21 1.66 14.57 -21.17
CA ASN A 21 2.42 13.38 -20.83
C ASN A 21 1.87 12.94 -19.47
N ASP A 22 0.81 12.15 -19.48
CA ASP A 22 0.30 11.50 -18.29
C ASP A 22 1.32 10.42 -17.94
N GLU A 23 2.18 10.75 -16.97
CA GLU A 23 3.05 9.74 -16.36
C GLU A 23 2.16 8.61 -15.83
N PRO A 24 2.58 7.33 -15.99
CA PRO A 24 1.78 6.18 -15.54
C PRO A 24 1.75 6.04 -14.01
N TRP A 25 2.14 7.08 -13.29
CA TRP A 25 2.07 7.23 -11.84
C TRP A 25 1.72 8.68 -11.48
N ILE A 26 1.42 8.91 -10.21
CA ILE A 26 1.22 10.26 -9.70
C ILE A 26 2.25 10.61 -8.64
N THR A 27 2.69 11.86 -8.64
CA THR A 27 3.57 12.39 -7.59
C THR A 27 2.88 13.61 -6.96
N PHE A 28 2.80 13.58 -5.63
CA PHE A 28 2.39 14.73 -4.82
C PHE A 28 3.62 15.33 -4.18
N THR A 29 3.77 16.62 -4.36
CA THR A 29 4.90 17.39 -3.79
C THR A 29 4.35 18.36 -2.75
N PRO A 30 4.85 18.32 -1.52
CA PRO A 30 4.40 19.26 -0.49
C PRO A 30 4.84 20.67 -0.83
N GLU A 31 4.15 21.66 -0.24
CA GLU A 31 4.65 23.04 -0.27
C GLU A 31 6.04 23.10 0.37
N GLN A 32 6.92 23.93 -0.17
CA GLN A 32 8.30 24.03 0.28
C GLN A 32 8.42 24.41 1.78
N SER A 33 7.46 25.15 2.29
CA SER A 33 7.41 25.60 3.69
C SER A 33 7.17 24.49 4.71
N VAL A 34 6.55 23.37 4.28
CA VAL A 34 6.20 22.22 5.13
C VAL A 34 6.94 20.94 4.75
N SER A 35 7.71 20.97 3.66
CA SER A 35 8.46 19.80 3.17
C SER A 35 9.45 19.31 4.21
N ASN A 36 9.39 18.01 4.54
CA ASN A 36 10.34 17.34 5.42
C ASN A 36 11.55 16.73 4.67
N GLY A 37 11.57 16.86 3.33
CA GLY A 37 12.66 16.40 2.47
C GLY A 37 12.68 14.89 2.20
N LEU A 38 11.74 14.12 2.75
CA LEU A 38 11.67 12.66 2.61
C LEU A 38 10.69 12.25 1.51
N HIS A 39 10.98 11.12 0.87
CA HIS A 39 10.18 10.58 -0.24
C HIS A 39 9.62 9.20 0.12
N VAL A 40 8.30 9.08 0.05
CA VAL A 40 7.57 7.82 0.24
C VAL A 40 7.01 7.35 -1.11
N VAL A 41 7.32 6.11 -1.51
CA VAL A 41 6.76 5.49 -2.71
C VAL A 41 5.68 4.49 -2.30
N LEU A 42 4.48 4.63 -2.88
CA LEU A 42 3.34 3.76 -2.62
C LEU A 42 3.09 2.91 -3.87
N ILE A 43 2.95 1.59 -3.72
CA ILE A 43 2.85 0.66 -4.85
C ILE A 43 1.52 -0.10 -4.76
N SER A 44 0.62 0.22 -5.70
CA SER A 44 -0.72 -0.35 -5.83
C SER A 44 -0.76 -1.47 -6.84
N GLY A 45 -1.27 -2.63 -6.44
CA GLY A 45 -1.42 -3.79 -7.29
C GLY A 45 -2.17 -4.91 -6.58
N ASP A 46 -3.42 -4.65 -6.21
CA ASP A 46 -4.31 -5.62 -5.58
C ASP A 46 -5.65 -5.62 -6.30
N GLU A 47 -6.07 -6.75 -6.82
CA GLU A 47 -7.29 -6.90 -7.62
C GLU A 47 -8.56 -7.05 -6.79
N GLU A 48 -8.45 -7.15 -5.45
CA GLU A 48 -9.58 -7.44 -4.57
C GLU A 48 -9.96 -6.28 -3.65
N TYR A 49 -8.95 -5.64 -3.02
CA TYR A 49 -9.17 -4.73 -1.89
C TYR A 49 -9.00 -3.25 -2.22
N ARG A 50 -9.01 -2.87 -3.50
CA ARG A 50 -9.01 -1.47 -3.96
C ARG A 50 -7.76 -0.68 -3.52
N SER A 51 -6.59 -1.27 -3.71
CA SER A 51 -5.33 -0.59 -3.43
C SER A 51 -5.19 0.72 -4.21
N GLU A 52 -5.78 0.79 -5.41
CA GLU A 52 -5.80 1.96 -6.30
C GLU A 52 -6.62 3.14 -5.75
N GLU A 53 -7.53 2.89 -4.82
CA GLU A 53 -8.29 3.94 -4.10
C GLU A 53 -7.57 4.32 -2.80
N ALA A 54 -7.11 3.33 -2.05
CA ALA A 54 -6.50 3.51 -0.72
C ALA A 54 -5.18 4.29 -0.78
N LEU A 55 -4.27 3.91 -1.69
CA LEU A 55 -2.92 4.46 -1.69
C LEU A 55 -2.85 5.93 -2.13
N PRO A 56 -3.61 6.41 -3.12
CA PRO A 56 -3.65 7.85 -3.42
C PRO A 56 -4.20 8.69 -2.26
N MET A 57 -5.19 8.18 -1.53
CA MET A 57 -5.73 8.85 -0.34
C MET A 57 -4.65 8.97 0.74
N LEU A 58 -3.94 7.89 1.07
CA LEU A 58 -2.82 7.91 2.01
C LEU A 58 -1.69 8.84 1.55
N ALA A 59 -1.37 8.85 0.26
CA ALA A 59 -0.36 9.73 -0.32
C ALA A 59 -0.71 11.21 -0.12
N LYS A 60 -1.97 11.58 -0.32
CA LYS A 60 -2.47 12.95 -0.09
C LYS A 60 -2.35 13.34 1.40
N ILE A 61 -2.72 12.45 2.32
CA ILE A 61 -2.55 12.67 3.77
C ILE A 61 -1.08 12.93 4.10
N LEU A 62 -0.19 12.01 3.68
CA LEU A 62 1.25 12.11 3.95
C LEU A 62 1.87 13.37 3.34
N THR A 63 1.40 13.79 2.18
CA THR A 63 1.93 15.01 1.55
C THR A 63 1.38 16.26 2.20
N THR A 64 0.07 16.36 2.37
CA THR A 64 -0.60 17.59 2.78
C THR A 64 -0.37 17.89 4.26
N HIS A 65 -0.52 16.87 5.11
CA HIS A 65 -0.44 17.07 6.57
C HIS A 65 0.95 16.85 7.13
N HIS A 66 1.79 16.05 6.44
CA HIS A 66 3.07 15.59 6.99
C HIS A 66 4.29 16.02 6.18
N GLY A 67 4.10 16.68 5.03
CA GLY A 67 5.19 17.25 4.24
C GLY A 67 6.09 16.24 3.52
N PHE A 68 5.66 15.00 3.36
CA PHE A 68 6.36 14.01 2.55
C PHE A 68 6.13 14.26 1.05
N LYS A 69 7.18 14.14 0.24
CA LYS A 69 6.96 13.87 -1.17
C LYS A 69 6.43 12.44 -1.29
N THR A 70 5.35 12.24 -2.05
CA THR A 70 4.81 10.89 -2.28
C THR A 70 4.69 10.59 -3.76
N THR A 71 4.98 9.34 -4.16
CA THR A 71 4.76 8.85 -5.53
C THR A 71 3.95 7.57 -5.44
N VAL A 72 2.82 7.51 -6.17
CA VAL A 72 1.95 6.33 -6.23
C VAL A 72 2.11 5.66 -7.58
N LEU A 73 2.54 4.41 -7.57
CA LEU A 73 2.64 3.53 -8.74
C LEU A 73 1.40 2.64 -8.80
N PHE A 74 0.92 2.36 -10.02
CA PHE A 74 -0.29 1.58 -10.22
C PHE A 74 -0.05 0.37 -11.12
N SER A 75 -0.82 -0.69 -10.90
CA SER A 75 -1.01 -1.72 -11.90
C SER A 75 -1.87 -1.17 -13.02
N THR A 76 -1.35 -1.20 -14.25
CA THR A 76 -2.02 -0.59 -15.42
C THR A 76 -2.09 -1.56 -16.58
N ASP A 77 -3.00 -1.29 -17.50
CA ASP A 77 -3.01 -1.90 -18.81
C ASP A 77 -1.87 -1.30 -19.67
N PRO A 78 -0.97 -2.13 -20.25
CA PRO A 78 0.18 -1.64 -20.99
C PRO A 78 -0.16 -0.95 -22.32
N GLU A 79 -1.35 -1.18 -22.88
CA GLU A 79 -1.77 -0.61 -24.14
C GLU A 79 -2.50 0.72 -23.96
N THR A 80 -3.33 0.82 -22.93
CA THR A 80 -4.20 1.99 -22.70
C THR A 80 -3.68 2.91 -21.59
N GLY A 81 -2.87 2.42 -20.66
CA GLY A 81 -2.45 3.14 -19.46
C GLY A 81 -3.56 3.24 -18.39
N GLU A 82 -4.72 2.62 -18.62
CA GLU A 82 -5.81 2.55 -17.65
C GLU A 82 -5.38 1.73 -16.43
N ILE A 83 -5.79 2.16 -15.23
CA ILE A 83 -5.57 1.38 -14.03
C ILE A 83 -6.32 0.06 -14.14
N ASN A 84 -5.56 -1.03 -14.03
CA ASN A 84 -6.08 -2.39 -14.14
C ASN A 84 -5.45 -3.28 -13.06
N PRO A 85 -6.08 -3.39 -11.88
CA PRO A 85 -5.58 -4.23 -10.79
C PRO A 85 -5.47 -5.72 -11.13
N ASP A 86 -6.26 -6.21 -12.11
CA ASP A 86 -6.20 -7.60 -12.58
C ASP A 86 -4.91 -7.91 -13.38
N ASN A 87 -4.21 -6.87 -13.85
CA ASN A 87 -2.94 -7.04 -14.55
C ASN A 87 -1.79 -7.26 -13.56
N GLN A 88 -1.40 -8.50 -13.37
CA GLN A 88 -0.42 -8.90 -12.34
C GLN A 88 1.05 -8.63 -12.70
N ASN A 89 1.35 -8.18 -13.92
CA ASN A 89 2.73 -8.08 -14.39
C ASN A 89 3.11 -6.72 -14.97
N HIS A 90 2.33 -5.68 -14.74
CA HIS A 90 2.61 -4.36 -15.28
C HIS A 90 2.39 -3.25 -14.22
N ILE A 91 3.45 -2.95 -13.49
CA ILE A 91 3.59 -1.76 -12.65
C ILE A 91 4.87 -1.08 -13.11
N VAL A 92 4.76 0.07 -13.75
CA VAL A 92 5.90 0.85 -14.23
C VAL A 92 6.26 1.97 -13.25
N GLY A 93 7.51 2.45 -13.33
CA GLY A 93 7.98 3.50 -12.45
C GLY A 93 8.66 2.98 -11.19
N MET A 94 8.98 1.68 -11.12
CA MET A 94 9.66 1.08 -9.96
C MET A 94 11.03 1.72 -9.69
N GLU A 95 11.65 2.39 -10.66
CA GLU A 95 12.87 3.18 -10.49
C GLU A 95 12.72 4.33 -9.47
N ASN A 96 11.49 4.78 -9.16
CA ASN A 96 11.25 5.74 -8.10
C ASN A 96 11.70 5.25 -6.72
N LEU A 97 11.79 3.92 -6.52
CA LEU A 97 12.34 3.32 -5.31
C LEU A 97 13.81 3.66 -5.05
N GLN A 98 14.58 4.05 -6.08
CA GLN A 98 15.97 4.47 -5.90
C GLN A 98 16.08 5.73 -5.03
N SER A 99 15.11 6.64 -5.16
CA SER A 99 15.04 7.89 -4.37
C SER A 99 14.14 7.80 -3.15
N ALA A 100 13.44 6.68 -2.95
CA ALA A 100 12.53 6.50 -1.82
C ALA A 100 13.30 6.32 -0.51
N ASP A 101 12.81 6.94 0.55
CA ASP A 101 13.25 6.71 1.93
C ASP A 101 12.42 5.61 2.60
N LEU A 102 11.19 5.39 2.15
CA LEU A 102 10.27 4.36 2.61
C LEU A 102 9.36 3.93 1.47
N ALA A 103 8.97 2.66 1.44
CA ALA A 103 7.92 2.17 0.55
C ALA A 103 6.69 1.69 1.34
N ILE A 104 5.50 1.95 0.80
CA ILE A 104 4.23 1.36 1.26
C ILE A 104 3.70 0.51 0.13
N ILE A 105 3.49 -0.78 0.38
CA ILE A 105 3.01 -1.70 -0.65
C ILE A 105 1.63 -2.24 -0.29
N PHE A 106 0.80 -2.36 -1.31
CA PHE A 106 -0.48 -3.03 -1.26
C PHE A 106 -0.62 -3.88 -2.51
N LEU A 107 -0.03 -5.07 -2.45
CA LEU A 107 0.20 -5.96 -3.58
C LEU A 107 -0.41 -7.33 -3.34
N ARG A 108 -0.87 -7.99 -4.42
CA ARG A 108 -1.38 -9.36 -4.38
C ARG A 108 -0.98 -10.13 -5.64
N PHE A 109 -0.23 -11.22 -5.49
CA PHE A 109 0.16 -12.15 -6.55
C PHE A 109 0.82 -11.51 -7.78
N ARG A 110 1.64 -10.47 -7.56
CA ARG A 110 2.35 -9.82 -8.68
C ARG A 110 3.47 -10.71 -9.22
N GLU A 111 3.64 -10.67 -10.53
CA GLU A 111 4.73 -11.29 -11.26
C GLU A 111 5.36 -10.25 -12.18
N LEU A 112 6.06 -9.28 -11.57
CA LEU A 112 6.65 -8.17 -12.29
C LEU A 112 7.82 -8.64 -13.16
N PRO A 113 8.05 -8.02 -14.34
CA PRO A 113 9.25 -8.25 -15.13
C PRO A 113 10.52 -8.00 -14.31
N ASP A 114 11.58 -8.74 -14.61
CA ASP A 114 12.87 -8.61 -13.91
C ASP A 114 13.43 -7.18 -13.97
N SER A 115 13.15 -6.44 -15.05
CA SER A 115 13.53 -5.03 -15.21
C SER A 115 12.92 -4.10 -14.18
N GLU A 116 11.70 -4.41 -13.72
CA GLU A 116 11.00 -3.65 -12.68
C GLU A 116 11.33 -4.21 -11.29
N MET A 117 11.28 -5.53 -11.15
CA MET A 117 11.48 -6.18 -9.85
C MET A 117 12.88 -5.96 -9.26
N ARG A 118 13.90 -5.74 -10.11
CA ARG A 118 15.25 -5.41 -9.65
C ARG A 118 15.30 -4.19 -8.74
N TYR A 119 14.49 -3.16 -8.99
CA TYR A 119 14.46 -1.96 -8.14
C TYR A 119 13.90 -2.25 -6.75
N PHE A 120 12.91 -3.16 -6.68
CA PHE A 120 12.35 -3.61 -5.41
C PHE A 120 13.37 -4.46 -4.62
N ASP A 121 14.06 -5.38 -5.30
CA ASP A 121 15.12 -6.19 -4.69
C ASP A 121 16.30 -5.33 -4.20
N GLU A 122 16.72 -4.34 -4.99
CA GLU A 122 17.75 -3.36 -4.62
C GLU A 122 17.31 -2.53 -3.40
N PHE A 123 16.03 -2.12 -3.34
CA PHE A 123 15.46 -1.40 -2.22
C PHE A 123 15.52 -2.23 -0.93
N LEU A 124 15.14 -3.50 -1.00
CA LEU A 124 15.22 -4.43 0.14
C LEU A 124 16.69 -4.69 0.54
N LYS A 125 17.59 -4.89 -0.41
CA LYS A 125 19.03 -5.08 -0.15
C LYS A 125 19.68 -3.86 0.50
N ALA A 126 19.19 -2.68 0.19
CA ALA A 126 19.65 -1.46 0.85
C ALA A 126 19.17 -1.34 2.31
N GLY A 127 18.33 -2.26 2.79
CA GLY A 127 17.77 -2.23 4.15
C GLY A 127 16.78 -1.09 4.36
N LYS A 128 16.14 -0.60 3.30
CA LYS A 128 15.20 0.50 3.40
C LYS A 128 13.87 0.06 4.04
N PRO A 129 13.23 0.93 4.84
CA PRO A 129 12.02 0.59 5.57
C PRO A 129 10.81 0.37 4.66
N LEU A 130 9.92 -0.53 5.07
CA LEU A 130 8.78 -0.97 4.29
C LEU A 130 7.52 -1.09 5.15
N ILE A 131 6.37 -0.66 4.61
CA ILE A 131 5.04 -0.95 5.13
C ILE A 131 4.33 -1.92 4.18
N GLY A 132 3.86 -3.06 4.71
CA GLY A 132 3.06 -4.03 3.99
C GLY A 132 1.60 -4.02 4.45
N LEU A 133 0.67 -3.78 3.52
CA LEU A 133 -0.76 -3.73 3.81
C LEU A 133 -1.44 -5.01 3.32
N ARG A 134 -2.30 -5.58 4.13
CA ARG A 134 -3.22 -6.70 3.89
C ARG A 134 -2.61 -7.81 3.03
N THR A 135 -2.98 -7.87 1.76
CA THR A 135 -2.54 -8.90 0.80
C THR A 135 -1.05 -8.88 0.48
N SER A 136 -0.31 -7.88 0.96
CA SER A 136 1.13 -7.86 0.78
C SER A 136 1.84 -9.04 1.45
N THR A 137 1.19 -9.76 2.36
CA THR A 137 1.65 -11.06 2.87
C THR A 137 1.79 -12.12 1.77
N HIS A 138 1.11 -11.94 0.64
CA HIS A 138 1.22 -12.78 -0.58
C HIS A 138 1.39 -11.89 -1.83
N ALA A 139 2.24 -10.87 -1.72
CA ALA A 139 2.47 -9.87 -2.75
C ALA A 139 2.88 -10.45 -4.11
N PHE A 140 3.67 -11.53 -4.11
CA PHE A 140 4.30 -12.06 -5.32
C PHE A 140 3.94 -13.52 -5.58
N ALA A 141 3.79 -13.87 -6.88
CA ALA A 141 3.51 -15.23 -7.34
C ALA A 141 4.09 -15.46 -8.74
N TYR A 142 5.34 -15.89 -8.83
CA TYR A 142 6.02 -16.19 -10.09
C TYR A 142 5.59 -17.55 -10.60
N GLN A 143 4.62 -17.58 -11.51
CA GLN A 143 4.08 -18.79 -12.12
C GLN A 143 4.42 -18.91 -13.62
N LYS A 144 4.48 -17.78 -14.32
CA LYS A 144 4.79 -17.72 -15.76
C LYS A 144 6.30 -17.70 -16.02
N ASN A 145 7.07 -17.11 -15.10
CA ASN A 145 8.52 -17.04 -15.15
C ASN A 145 9.16 -17.60 -13.86
N PRO A 146 9.09 -18.93 -13.63
CA PRO A 146 9.66 -19.54 -12.43
C PRO A 146 11.20 -19.49 -12.41
N GLU A 147 11.85 -19.22 -13.53
CA GLU A 147 13.32 -19.05 -13.63
C GLU A 147 13.78 -17.62 -13.28
N SER A 148 12.88 -16.70 -13.00
CA SER A 148 13.24 -15.37 -12.54
C SER A 148 14.09 -15.45 -11.25
N PRO A 149 15.17 -14.65 -11.10
CA PRO A 149 15.91 -14.57 -9.85
C PRO A 149 15.07 -14.06 -8.68
N TYR A 150 13.89 -13.53 -8.96
CA TYR A 150 12.91 -13.02 -8.00
C TYR A 150 11.79 -14.01 -7.68
N ALA A 151 11.77 -15.18 -8.33
CA ALA A 151 10.78 -16.24 -8.04
C ALA A 151 10.81 -16.70 -6.57
N LYS A 152 11.94 -16.53 -5.88
CA LYS A 152 12.09 -16.77 -4.44
C LYS A 152 11.08 -15.97 -3.58
N TYR A 153 10.61 -14.82 -4.06
CA TYR A 153 9.62 -13.98 -3.37
C TYR A 153 8.18 -14.52 -3.43
N SER A 154 7.92 -15.54 -4.26
CA SER A 154 6.58 -16.13 -4.37
C SER A 154 6.06 -16.61 -3.02
N TRP A 155 4.82 -16.24 -2.70
CA TRP A 155 4.15 -16.47 -1.42
C TRP A 155 4.15 -17.94 -0.93
N ASN A 156 4.16 -18.87 -1.86
CA ASN A 156 4.13 -20.32 -1.63
C ASN A 156 5.49 -20.99 -1.87
N ASN A 157 6.58 -20.22 -1.88
CA ASN A 157 7.92 -20.77 -2.05
C ASN A 157 8.26 -21.72 -0.91
N ASN A 158 8.89 -22.85 -1.23
CA ASN A 158 9.32 -23.88 -0.27
C ASN A 158 10.84 -24.09 -0.25
N GLU A 159 11.60 -23.28 -0.98
CA GLU A 159 13.06 -23.36 -0.98
C GLU A 159 13.64 -23.04 0.42
N PRO A 160 14.70 -23.73 0.84
CA PRO A 160 15.36 -23.42 2.10
C PRO A 160 15.77 -21.95 2.21
N GLY A 161 15.36 -21.30 3.30
CA GLY A 161 15.61 -19.88 3.54
C GLY A 161 14.59 -18.92 2.90
N TRP A 162 13.69 -19.43 2.05
CA TRP A 162 12.62 -18.62 1.44
C TRP A 162 11.22 -19.23 1.57
N GLN A 163 11.04 -20.14 2.51
CA GLN A 163 9.72 -20.74 2.78
C GLN A 163 8.69 -19.65 3.07
N GLY A 164 7.57 -19.66 2.33
CA GLY A 164 6.53 -18.64 2.42
C GLY A 164 6.90 -17.32 1.77
N GLY A 165 8.02 -17.29 1.02
CA GLY A 165 8.44 -16.18 0.17
C GLY A 165 8.57 -14.84 0.89
N PHE A 166 8.29 -13.78 0.14
CA PHE A 166 8.39 -12.39 0.62
C PHE A 166 7.57 -12.16 1.90
N GLY A 167 6.33 -12.64 1.93
CA GLY A 167 5.45 -12.43 3.09
C GLY A 167 6.10 -12.91 4.37
N ARG A 168 6.51 -14.19 4.42
CA ARG A 168 7.07 -14.76 5.64
C ARG A 168 8.47 -14.26 5.94
N GLN A 169 9.34 -14.20 4.95
CA GLN A 169 10.74 -13.84 5.17
C GLN A 169 10.94 -12.35 5.48
N ILE A 170 10.19 -11.48 4.81
CA ILE A 170 10.33 -10.02 4.95
C ILE A 170 9.28 -9.46 5.93
N LEU A 171 7.98 -9.75 5.71
CA LEU A 171 6.91 -9.18 6.53
C LEU A 171 6.65 -9.96 7.83
N GLY A 172 7.01 -11.25 7.91
CA GLY A 172 6.83 -12.09 9.10
C GLY A 172 5.79 -13.20 8.96
N GLU A 173 4.86 -13.09 8.02
CA GLU A 173 3.92 -14.15 7.68
C GLU A 173 3.52 -14.06 6.21
N THR A 174 3.32 -15.21 5.59
CA THR A 174 2.62 -15.34 4.31
C THR A 174 1.12 -15.46 4.55
N TRP A 175 0.31 -15.30 3.51
CA TRP A 175 -1.11 -15.62 3.64
C TRP A 175 -1.31 -17.12 3.93
N VAL A 176 -2.09 -17.42 4.96
CA VAL A 176 -2.39 -18.78 5.42
C VAL A 176 -3.85 -19.13 5.11
N ASP A 177 -4.77 -18.38 5.70
CA ASP A 177 -6.21 -18.53 5.50
C ASP A 177 -6.97 -17.27 5.98
N HIS A 178 -8.25 -17.23 5.70
CA HIS A 178 -9.19 -16.33 6.34
C HIS A 178 -9.56 -16.92 7.71
N HIS A 179 -9.25 -16.22 8.79
CA HIS A 179 -9.68 -16.59 10.14
C HIS A 179 -11.10 -16.08 10.43
N GLY A 180 -11.41 -14.88 9.99
CA GLY A 180 -12.76 -14.37 9.89
C GLY A 180 -13.50 -14.95 8.70
N ASP A 181 -14.85 -14.91 8.72
CA ASP A 181 -15.66 -15.35 7.59
C ASP A 181 -15.68 -14.23 6.54
N HIS A 182 -14.94 -14.45 5.45
CA HIS A 182 -14.76 -13.48 4.37
C HIS A 182 -16.10 -12.98 3.81
N GLY A 183 -16.26 -11.66 3.70
CA GLY A 183 -17.46 -11.01 3.17
C GLY A 183 -18.65 -10.98 4.13
N THR A 184 -18.50 -11.43 5.38
CA THR A 184 -19.55 -11.42 6.40
C THR A 184 -19.08 -10.95 7.76
N GLU A 185 -17.80 -11.07 8.08
CA GLU A 185 -17.18 -10.62 9.33
C GLU A 185 -16.19 -9.48 9.05
N GLY A 186 -16.05 -8.58 10.01
CA GLY A 186 -15.05 -7.52 10.02
C GLY A 186 -13.94 -7.80 11.02
N THR A 187 -13.06 -6.81 11.18
CA THR A 187 -11.96 -6.81 12.14
C THR A 187 -12.13 -5.68 13.14
N ARG A 188 -12.02 -5.99 14.43
CA ARG A 188 -11.85 -5.00 15.50
C ARG A 188 -10.45 -5.13 16.07
N GLY A 189 -9.65 -4.08 15.97
CA GLY A 189 -8.34 -4.00 16.58
C GLY A 189 -8.44 -3.77 18.08
N LEU A 190 -7.76 -4.61 18.87
CA LEU A 190 -7.74 -4.53 20.32
C LEU A 190 -6.44 -3.83 20.77
N VAL A 191 -6.57 -2.57 21.14
CA VAL A 191 -5.46 -1.78 21.71
C VAL A 191 -5.38 -2.00 23.23
N ASP A 192 -6.51 -2.20 23.87
CA ASP A 192 -6.61 -2.43 25.32
C ASP A 192 -6.07 -3.81 25.71
N GLY A 193 -5.10 -3.86 26.60
CA GLY A 193 -4.58 -5.10 27.20
C GLY A 193 -3.11 -5.39 26.92
N ILE A 194 -2.43 -4.56 26.14
CA ILE A 194 -0.98 -4.65 25.93
C ILE A 194 -0.31 -3.43 26.58
N MET A 195 -0.45 -3.32 27.90
CA MET A 195 0.05 -2.18 28.67
C MET A 195 1.54 -1.88 28.43
N GLU A 196 2.36 -2.90 28.17
CA GLU A 196 3.78 -2.73 27.88
C GLU A 196 4.04 -2.07 26.52
N ARG A 197 3.10 -2.17 25.60
CA ARG A 197 3.22 -1.68 24.21
C ARG A 197 2.45 -0.38 23.96
N MET A 198 1.59 0.06 24.87
CA MET A 198 0.86 1.33 24.77
C MET A 198 1.78 2.54 24.63
N ASN A 199 3.07 2.40 24.94
CA ASN A 199 4.09 3.42 24.75
C ASN A 199 4.79 3.36 23.38
N HIS A 200 4.53 2.32 22.56
CA HIS A 200 5.17 2.25 21.24
C HIS A 200 4.67 3.39 20.35
N PRO A 201 5.57 4.14 19.68
CA PRO A 201 5.18 5.32 18.90
C PRO A 201 4.08 5.04 17.89
N VAL A 202 4.10 3.88 17.25
CA VAL A 202 3.14 3.50 16.19
C VAL A 202 1.69 3.46 16.68
N ILE A 203 1.45 3.13 17.95
CA ILE A 203 0.07 3.04 18.51
C ILE A 203 -0.34 4.27 19.33
N ARG A 204 0.45 5.34 19.35
CA ARG A 204 0.07 6.59 20.03
C ARG A 204 -1.15 7.21 19.36
N GLY A 205 -2.14 7.58 20.16
CA GLY A 205 -3.40 8.15 19.71
C GLY A 205 -4.33 7.15 19.00
N VAL A 206 -3.94 5.88 18.90
CA VAL A 206 -4.79 4.80 18.37
C VAL A 206 -5.64 4.25 19.51
N SER A 207 -6.96 4.24 19.35
CA SER A 207 -7.92 3.83 20.38
C SER A 207 -8.95 2.81 19.90
N ASP A 208 -9.48 2.95 18.68
CA ASP A 208 -10.52 2.11 18.13
C ASP A 208 -10.32 1.88 16.64
N ILE A 209 -9.64 0.80 16.27
CA ILE A 209 -9.51 0.38 14.89
C ILE A 209 -10.62 -0.61 14.55
N TRP A 210 -11.34 -0.30 13.48
CA TRP A 210 -12.32 -1.19 12.89
C TRP A 210 -12.19 -1.19 11.36
N GLY A 211 -12.52 -2.31 10.74
CA GLY A 211 -12.64 -2.43 9.29
C GLY A 211 -13.62 -3.53 8.90
N PRO A 212 -14.32 -3.38 7.75
CA PRO A 212 -15.24 -4.40 7.26
C PRO A 212 -14.55 -5.65 6.74
N THR A 213 -13.23 -5.65 6.58
CA THR A 213 -12.50 -6.83 6.12
C THR A 213 -12.25 -7.81 7.27
N ASP A 214 -12.30 -9.10 6.94
CA ASP A 214 -12.09 -10.19 7.87
C ASP A 214 -10.65 -10.28 8.40
N VAL A 215 -10.49 -10.91 9.54
CA VAL A 215 -9.18 -11.21 10.15
C VAL A 215 -8.48 -12.32 9.37
N TYR A 216 -7.21 -12.13 9.02
CA TYR A 216 -6.39 -13.21 8.46
C TYR A 216 -5.86 -14.16 9.54
N GLY A 217 -5.70 -15.43 9.18
CA GLY A 217 -5.03 -16.42 10.02
C GLY A 217 -3.53 -16.15 10.11
N THR A 218 -3.12 -15.52 11.19
CA THR A 218 -1.71 -15.23 11.50
C THR A 218 -1.30 -16.12 12.65
N ARG A 219 -0.62 -17.24 12.36
CA ARG A 219 -0.40 -18.28 13.37
C ARG A 219 0.93 -18.16 14.10
N VAL A 220 2.00 -18.07 13.34
CA VAL A 220 3.37 -17.97 13.89
C VAL A 220 4.12 -16.95 13.06
N LEU A 221 4.31 -15.77 13.61
CA LEU A 221 5.12 -14.75 12.97
C LEU A 221 6.60 -15.15 13.07
N GLU A 222 7.33 -15.00 11.96
CA GLU A 222 8.75 -15.34 11.88
C GLU A 222 9.66 -14.12 12.03
N GLY A 223 10.86 -14.34 12.60
CA GLY A 223 11.90 -13.31 12.69
C GLY A 223 11.76 -12.36 13.87
N ASP A 224 11.25 -12.86 15.00
CA ASP A 224 11.12 -12.13 16.27
C ASP A 224 10.33 -10.80 16.16
N PRO A 225 9.08 -10.85 15.66
CA PRO A 225 8.25 -9.66 15.48
C PRO A 225 7.73 -9.12 16.81
N GLU A 226 7.61 -7.81 16.90
CA GLU A 226 6.84 -7.15 17.95
C GLU A 226 5.41 -6.92 17.47
N VAL A 227 4.45 -7.70 18.02
CA VAL A 227 3.01 -7.51 17.72
C VAL A 227 2.51 -6.26 18.43
N LEU A 228 2.03 -5.28 17.69
CA LEU A 228 1.53 -4.01 18.20
C LEU A 228 0.01 -3.98 18.37
N LEU A 229 -0.71 -4.74 17.54
CA LEU A 229 -2.16 -4.77 17.53
C LEU A 229 -2.65 -6.21 17.34
N TRP A 230 -3.54 -6.63 18.23
CA TRP A 230 -4.30 -7.86 18.09
C TRP A 230 -5.69 -7.55 17.53
N GLY A 231 -6.21 -8.42 16.67
CA GLY A 231 -7.52 -8.28 16.06
C GLY A 231 -8.46 -9.40 16.44
N GLN A 232 -9.72 -9.04 16.57
CA GLN A 232 -10.84 -9.93 16.84
C GLN A 232 -11.84 -9.84 15.68
N SER A 233 -12.34 -10.99 15.21
CA SER A 233 -13.44 -11.01 14.27
C SER A 233 -14.70 -10.39 14.89
N THR A 234 -15.45 -9.64 14.10
CA THR A 234 -16.76 -9.12 14.46
C THR A 234 -17.87 -9.94 13.81
N ALA A 235 -19.02 -10.06 14.44
CA ALA A 235 -20.17 -10.82 13.94
C ALA A 235 -20.96 -10.06 12.85
N GLY A 236 -20.27 -9.26 12.06
CA GLY A 236 -20.83 -8.44 10.97
C GLY A 236 -19.80 -7.47 10.46
N MET A 237 -20.11 -6.75 9.37
CA MET A 237 -19.24 -5.82 8.66
C MET A 237 -19.63 -4.35 8.91
N THR A 238 -20.15 -4.04 10.11
CA THR A 238 -20.51 -2.68 10.50
C THR A 238 -19.74 -2.24 11.75
N PRO A 239 -19.51 -0.94 11.97
CA PRO A 239 -18.73 -0.45 13.11
C PRO A 239 -19.32 -0.85 14.49
N ASP A 240 -20.62 -1.07 14.55
CA ASP A 240 -21.36 -1.46 15.75
C ASP A 240 -21.55 -2.98 15.90
N ALA A 241 -21.02 -3.78 14.95
CA ALA A 241 -21.09 -5.22 15.03
C ALA A 241 -20.34 -5.72 16.29
N PRO A 242 -20.96 -6.62 17.09
CA PRO A 242 -20.32 -7.15 18.28
C PRO A 242 -19.13 -8.04 17.91
N VAL A 243 -18.17 -8.11 18.82
CA VAL A 243 -17.03 -9.03 18.70
C VAL A 243 -17.53 -10.48 18.74
N ASN A 244 -17.02 -11.31 17.85
CA ASN A 244 -17.25 -12.75 17.82
C ASN A 244 -16.27 -13.46 18.75
N TRP A 245 -16.68 -13.70 19.99
CA TRP A 245 -15.84 -14.34 21.03
C TRP A 245 -15.62 -15.84 20.82
N GLU A 246 -16.27 -16.46 19.84
CA GLU A 246 -16.03 -17.87 19.49
C GLU A 246 -14.74 -18.06 18.68
N LYS A 247 -14.24 -17.00 18.05
CA LYS A 247 -12.96 -17.01 17.33
C LYS A 247 -11.83 -16.46 18.20
N SER A 248 -10.64 -17.03 18.07
CA SER A 248 -9.46 -16.52 18.76
C SER A 248 -8.99 -15.18 18.18
N ILE A 249 -8.30 -14.40 19.02
CA ILE A 249 -7.61 -13.20 18.53
C ILE A 249 -6.40 -13.57 17.67
N MET A 250 -6.06 -12.74 16.71
CA MET A 250 -4.89 -12.88 15.83
C MET A 250 -4.06 -11.60 15.82
N PRO A 251 -2.73 -11.69 15.65
CA PRO A 251 -1.94 -10.52 15.30
C PRO A 251 -2.46 -9.87 14.03
N VAL A 252 -2.75 -8.57 14.05
CA VAL A 252 -3.20 -7.82 12.87
C VAL A 252 -2.27 -6.68 12.50
N ALA A 253 -1.36 -6.27 13.39
CA ALA A 253 -0.27 -5.34 13.07
C ALA A 253 0.96 -5.64 13.92
N TRP A 254 2.13 -5.58 13.28
CA TRP A 254 3.41 -5.86 13.93
C TRP A 254 4.56 -5.16 13.23
N THR A 255 5.71 -5.10 13.91
CA THR A 255 7.00 -4.67 13.36
C THR A 255 8.01 -5.79 13.49
N LYS A 256 8.99 -5.82 12.60
CA LYS A 256 10.16 -6.70 12.68
C LYS A 256 11.31 -6.15 11.86
N SER A 257 12.54 -6.60 12.14
CA SER A 257 13.65 -6.44 11.21
C SER A 257 13.64 -7.51 10.12
N TYR A 258 14.24 -7.18 8.99
CA TYR A 258 14.49 -8.10 7.89
C TYR A 258 15.89 -7.91 7.33
N GLN A 259 16.42 -8.93 6.67
CA GLN A 259 17.65 -8.83 5.90
C GLN A 259 17.59 -9.77 4.70
N VAL A 260 17.85 -9.23 3.53
CA VAL A 260 18.05 -10.03 2.32
C VAL A 260 19.53 -10.39 2.21
N GLU A 261 19.83 -11.59 1.70
CA GLU A 261 21.20 -12.06 1.54
C GLU A 261 22.07 -11.04 0.81
N GLY A 262 23.22 -10.70 1.42
CA GLY A 262 24.14 -9.70 0.90
C GLY A 262 23.72 -8.24 1.05
N GLY A 263 22.57 -8.00 1.70
CA GLY A 263 22.04 -6.67 1.96
C GLY A 263 22.24 -6.18 3.40
N SER A 264 21.81 -4.95 3.64
CA SER A 264 21.73 -4.35 4.97
C SER A 264 20.45 -4.79 5.69
N GLU A 265 20.48 -4.70 7.02
CA GLU A 265 19.27 -4.87 7.83
C GLU A 265 18.32 -3.68 7.61
N GLY A 266 17.03 -3.97 7.44
CA GLY A 266 15.95 -3.02 7.34
C GLY A 266 14.83 -3.34 8.34
N GLN A 267 13.82 -2.48 8.40
CA GLN A 267 12.67 -2.66 9.27
C GLN A 267 11.38 -2.62 8.48
N VAL A 268 10.40 -3.41 8.93
CA VAL A 268 9.06 -3.41 8.36
C VAL A 268 8.01 -3.17 9.43
N PHE A 269 6.92 -2.56 8.99
CA PHE A 269 5.62 -2.62 9.63
C PHE A 269 4.68 -3.38 8.71
N ALA A 270 3.93 -4.33 9.23
CA ALA A 270 2.94 -5.08 8.47
C ALA A 270 1.59 -5.06 9.18
N THR A 271 0.51 -4.98 8.41
CA THR A 271 -0.85 -5.13 8.92
C THR A 271 -1.70 -5.96 7.96
N THR A 272 -2.55 -6.82 8.53
CA THR A 272 -3.53 -7.60 7.77
C THR A 272 -4.83 -6.84 7.49
N MET A 273 -4.89 -5.57 7.88
CA MET A 273 -5.95 -4.62 7.50
C MET A 273 -5.45 -3.72 6.36
N GLY A 274 -6.34 -3.03 5.66
CA GLY A 274 -5.93 -2.03 4.70
C GLY A 274 -6.72 -1.98 3.38
N SER A 275 -7.86 -2.67 3.25
CA SER A 275 -8.81 -2.41 2.16
C SER A 275 -9.17 -0.92 2.10
N SER A 276 -9.54 -0.41 0.94
CA SER A 276 -9.99 0.99 0.80
C SER A 276 -11.03 1.36 1.86
N VAL A 277 -12.03 0.52 2.06
CA VAL A 277 -13.10 0.74 3.06
C VAL A 277 -12.62 0.61 4.52
N ASP A 278 -11.53 -0.13 4.80
CA ASP A 278 -10.95 -0.17 6.15
C ASP A 278 -10.37 1.20 6.54
N PHE A 279 -9.92 1.99 5.56
CA PHE A 279 -9.36 3.32 5.79
C PHE A 279 -10.40 4.41 6.09
N GLU A 280 -11.69 4.10 6.11
CA GLU A 280 -12.68 4.96 6.74
C GLU A 280 -12.43 5.08 8.27
N SER A 281 -11.78 4.07 8.88
CA SER A 281 -11.29 4.13 10.25
C SER A 281 -10.17 5.16 10.39
N GLU A 282 -10.41 6.23 11.17
CA GLU A 282 -9.41 7.27 11.44
C GLU A 282 -8.16 6.66 12.08
N ASP A 283 -8.35 5.76 13.04
CA ASP A 283 -7.25 5.16 13.78
C ASP A 283 -6.42 4.18 12.95
N LEU A 284 -6.98 3.58 11.89
CA LEU A 284 -6.18 2.82 10.94
C LEU A 284 -5.28 3.76 10.11
N ARG A 285 -5.80 4.91 9.66
CA ARG A 285 -4.97 5.93 8.99
C ARG A 285 -3.86 6.42 9.92
N ARG A 286 -4.18 6.68 11.20
CA ARG A 286 -3.22 7.08 12.23
C ARG A 286 -2.14 6.04 12.44
N LEU A 287 -2.51 4.77 12.50
CA LEU A 287 -1.57 3.66 12.62
C LEU A 287 -0.53 3.66 11.47
N ILE A 288 -0.97 3.88 10.21
CA ILE A 288 -0.08 3.93 9.05
C ILE A 288 0.81 5.18 9.04
N VAL A 289 0.25 6.34 9.38
CA VAL A 289 1.03 7.58 9.51
C VAL A 289 2.11 7.43 10.60
N ASN A 290 1.73 6.95 11.77
CA ASN A 290 2.66 6.70 12.86
C ASN A 290 3.76 5.69 12.46
N ALA A 291 3.38 4.60 11.79
CA ALA A 291 4.35 3.61 11.28
C ALA A 291 5.33 4.23 10.29
N THR A 292 4.86 5.15 9.43
CA THR A 292 5.71 5.90 8.50
C THR A 292 6.76 6.72 9.25
N TYR A 293 6.34 7.50 10.24
CA TYR A 293 7.26 8.28 11.07
C TYR A 293 8.26 7.40 11.83
N TRP A 294 7.76 6.35 12.48
CA TRP A 294 8.60 5.46 13.28
C TRP A 294 9.67 4.78 12.43
N LEU A 295 9.30 4.23 11.28
CA LEU A 295 10.22 3.57 10.35
C LEU A 295 11.28 4.52 9.77
N LEU A 296 10.96 5.81 9.65
CA LEU A 296 11.90 6.85 9.21
C LEU A 296 12.74 7.44 10.37
N GLY A 297 12.72 6.80 11.55
CA GLY A 297 13.48 7.24 12.72
C GLY A 297 12.90 8.47 13.41
N LYS A 298 11.68 8.88 13.07
CA LYS A 298 10.97 10.05 13.58
C LYS A 298 9.93 9.73 14.67
N GLY A 299 10.01 8.55 15.28
CA GLY A 299 9.04 8.10 16.29
C GLY A 299 8.89 9.02 17.50
N SER A 300 9.91 9.83 17.83
CA SER A 300 9.84 10.83 18.88
C SER A 300 9.01 12.08 18.52
N GLU A 301 8.73 12.28 17.22
CA GLU A 301 7.92 13.40 16.74
C GLU A 301 6.42 13.07 16.83
N ILE A 302 6.04 11.81 17.04
CA ILE A 302 4.66 11.35 17.16
C ILE A 302 4.15 11.68 18.56
N ASP A 303 3.11 12.50 18.68
CA ASP A 303 2.38 12.76 19.92
C ASP A 303 0.98 12.11 19.98
N GLY A 304 0.49 11.59 18.84
CA GLY A 304 -0.79 10.91 18.70
C GLY A 304 -1.95 11.84 18.32
N THR A 305 -1.65 13.10 18.03
CA THR A 305 -2.66 14.13 17.64
C THR A 305 -2.46 14.63 16.20
N GLU A 306 -1.48 14.09 15.49
CA GLU A 306 -1.20 14.43 14.10
C GLU A 306 -2.44 14.25 13.23
N SER A 307 -2.64 15.20 12.29
CA SER A 307 -3.79 15.11 11.40
C SER A 307 -3.71 13.88 10.48
N VAL A 308 -4.77 13.11 10.46
CA VAL A 308 -4.98 12.00 9.53
C VAL A 308 -6.30 12.18 8.77
N GLU A 309 -6.77 13.41 8.71
CA GLU A 309 -7.97 13.78 7.96
C GLU A 309 -7.77 13.47 6.48
N ILE A 310 -8.82 12.96 5.86
CA ILE A 310 -8.84 12.67 4.44
C ILE A 310 -8.77 13.97 3.65
N VAL A 311 -7.90 14.03 2.65
CA VAL A 311 -7.69 15.21 1.81
C VAL A 311 -8.44 15.04 0.50
N GLY A 312 -9.43 15.89 0.27
CA GLY A 312 -10.35 15.81 -0.87
C GLY A 312 -11.43 14.75 -0.69
N ASP A 313 -12.07 14.41 -1.79
CA ASP A 313 -13.14 13.42 -1.78
C ASP A 313 -12.57 12.00 -1.68
N TYR A 314 -13.19 11.18 -0.86
CA TYR A 314 -12.87 9.76 -0.72
C TYR A 314 -14.17 8.97 -0.56
N GLU A 315 -14.53 8.27 -1.61
CA GLU A 315 -15.72 7.41 -1.66
C GLU A 315 -15.25 5.98 -2.00
N PRO A 316 -14.69 5.25 -1.02
CA PRO A 316 -14.13 3.94 -1.27
C PRO A 316 -15.21 2.94 -1.67
N THR A 317 -14.87 2.09 -2.64
CA THR A 317 -15.75 1.00 -3.06
C THR A 317 -15.47 -0.26 -2.26
N MET A 318 -16.52 -1.08 -2.05
CA MET A 318 -16.39 -2.35 -1.34
C MET A 318 -15.41 -3.27 -2.09
N PHE A 319 -14.65 -4.04 -1.33
CA PHE A 319 -13.75 -5.03 -1.87
C PHE A 319 -14.50 -6.17 -2.62
N GLY A 320 -13.81 -6.82 -3.54
CA GLY A 320 -14.35 -7.90 -4.36
C GLY A 320 -13.62 -7.99 -5.70
N PHE A 321 -13.60 -9.18 -6.30
CA PHE A 321 -12.90 -9.40 -7.57
C PHE A 321 -13.68 -8.83 -8.76
N GLY A 322 -12.96 -8.16 -9.66
CA GLY A 322 -13.50 -7.65 -10.92
C GLY A 322 -14.41 -6.41 -10.80
N ASP A 323 -14.62 -5.90 -9.59
CA ASP A 323 -15.55 -4.80 -9.31
C ASP A 323 -14.85 -3.43 -9.14
N TYR A 324 -13.55 -3.34 -9.47
CA TYR A 324 -12.85 -2.06 -9.47
C TYR A 324 -13.43 -1.08 -10.50
N VAL A 325 -13.31 0.21 -10.26
CA VAL A 325 -13.84 1.24 -11.14
C VAL A 325 -13.01 1.33 -12.42
N LYS A 326 -13.57 0.86 -13.53
CA LYS A 326 -12.93 0.84 -14.85
C LYS A 326 -12.88 2.24 -15.48
N GLY A 327 -11.97 2.45 -16.43
CA GLY A 327 -11.81 3.73 -17.14
C GLY A 327 -11.11 4.79 -16.30
N LYS A 328 -10.41 4.40 -15.23
CA LYS A 328 -9.62 5.31 -14.39
C LYS A 328 -8.14 5.28 -14.78
N TYR A 329 -7.55 6.45 -14.75
CA TYR A 329 -6.12 6.65 -14.98
C TYR A 329 -5.45 7.17 -13.70
N PRO A 330 -4.12 7.05 -13.55
CA PRO A 330 -3.43 7.64 -12.41
C PRO A 330 -3.78 9.11 -12.17
N SER A 331 -3.91 9.89 -13.24
CA SER A 331 -4.27 11.32 -13.17
C SER A 331 -5.63 11.61 -12.52
N ASP A 332 -6.56 10.66 -12.52
CA ASP A 332 -7.90 10.84 -11.93
C ASP A 332 -7.86 10.87 -10.39
N TYR A 333 -6.74 10.46 -9.79
CA TYR A 333 -6.53 10.45 -8.35
C TYR A 333 -5.70 11.63 -7.81
N LYS A 334 -5.37 12.61 -8.68
CA LYS A 334 -4.64 13.83 -8.28
C LYS A 334 -5.44 14.76 -7.39
#